data_3301abf1d97e3a421083a2c39b8c33fa
#
_entry.id   3301abf1d97e3a421083a2c39b8c33fa
#
_cell.length_a   1.000
_cell.length_b   1.000
_cell.length_c   1.000
_cell.angle_alpha   90.00
_cell.angle_beta   90.00
_cell.angle_gamma   90.00
#
_symmetry.space_group_name_H-M   'P 1'
#
loop_
_entity.id
_entity.type
_entity.pdbx_description
1 polymer ?
#
loop_
_entity_poly.entity_id
_entity_poly.type
_entity_poly.pdbx_seq_one_letter_code
_entity_poly.pdbx_strand_id
1 'polypeptide(L)'
;MWYTNANAFKDVSKVLRIKEYTMEKICYIIGAGDVPVRTKIKASDEDYIICADRGFAYHSLLGRKCDLVVGDFDSYGKTPEFENMLVLPCDKDDTDMKIAVDEGLKLGYRRFVIFGALGGERDDHSVANIALLSYICSLGARGTLIHENKIFTAFSDGEITLSAENKGYISVFSLCDESEGVCNRGLKYKAEDIALRFDTPIGVSNEFIGEEAHISVKKGRLMVVYNQ
;
A
#
# COMPACT_ATOMS: atom_id res chain seq x y z
N MET A 1 -16.15 -18.62 19.50
CA MET A 1 -17.10 -18.60 18.36
C MET A 1 -16.57 -17.53 17.41
N TRP A 2 -15.71 -17.94 16.46
CA TRP A 2 -15.00 -17.04 15.55
C TRP A 2 -15.90 -16.78 14.34
N TYR A 3 -16.31 -15.53 14.14
CA TYR A 3 -17.05 -15.12 12.95
C TYR A 3 -16.10 -15.14 11.75
N THR A 4 -16.16 -16.20 10.98
CA THR A 4 -15.59 -16.24 9.62
C THR A 4 -16.48 -15.41 8.71
N ASN A 5 -16.13 -14.14 8.53
CA ASN A 5 -16.79 -13.29 7.55
C ASN A 5 -16.32 -13.71 6.14
N ALA A 6 -17.10 -14.58 5.51
CA ALA A 6 -16.83 -15.20 4.20
C ALA A 6 -16.94 -14.23 3.01
N ASN A 7 -17.07 -12.91 3.25
CA ASN A 7 -17.26 -11.87 2.23
C ASN A 7 -16.05 -10.92 2.04
N ALA A 8 -14.90 -11.23 2.62
CA ALA A 8 -13.69 -10.45 2.42
C ALA A 8 -13.10 -10.73 1.02
N PHE A 9 -12.84 -9.68 0.29
CA PHE A 9 -12.25 -9.56 -1.05
C PHE A 9 -13.21 -9.63 -2.23
N LYS A 10 -13.97 -8.57 -2.41
CA LYS A 10 -14.47 -8.16 -3.73
C LYS A 10 -13.28 -7.56 -4.49
N ASP A 11 -12.81 -8.29 -5.49
CA ASP A 11 -11.98 -7.89 -6.63
C ASP A 11 -11.06 -6.64 -6.44
N VAL A 12 -9.95 -6.82 -5.73
CA VAL A 12 -8.89 -5.79 -5.57
C VAL A 12 -8.36 -5.31 -6.94
N SER A 13 -8.59 -6.06 -8.04
CA SER A 13 -8.26 -5.59 -9.39
C SER A 13 -9.03 -4.32 -9.77
N LYS A 14 -10.18 -4.06 -9.13
CA LYS A 14 -10.94 -2.81 -9.29
C LYS A 14 -10.29 -1.64 -8.55
N VAL A 15 -9.56 -1.88 -7.46
CA VAL A 15 -8.83 -0.86 -6.71
C VAL A 15 -7.65 -0.33 -7.50
N LEU A 16 -7.03 -1.20 -8.28
CA LEU A 16 -5.92 -0.87 -9.16
C LEU A 16 -6.38 -0.20 -10.46
N ARG A 17 -7.68 -0.14 -10.73
CA ARG A 17 -8.32 0.64 -11.80
C ARG A 17 -8.60 2.07 -11.37
N ILE A 18 -7.62 2.76 -10.84
CA ILE A 18 -7.56 4.22 -10.90
C ILE A 18 -7.43 4.52 -12.40
N LYS A 19 -8.36 5.27 -12.99
CA LYS A 19 -8.51 5.46 -14.46
C LYS A 19 -7.22 5.78 -15.23
N GLU A 20 -6.20 6.28 -14.56
CA GLU A 20 -4.90 6.67 -15.14
C GLU A 20 -3.84 5.55 -15.20
N TYR A 21 -4.12 4.31 -14.73
CA TYR A 21 -3.09 3.31 -14.45
C TYR A 21 -3.20 1.99 -15.22
N THR A 22 -3.81 1.98 -16.38
CA THR A 22 -4.02 0.75 -17.16
C THR A 22 -2.75 0.17 -17.80
N MET A 23 -1.58 0.85 -17.68
CA MET A 23 -0.34 0.46 -18.39
C MET A 23 0.94 0.48 -17.54
N GLU A 24 0.88 0.87 -16.25
CA GLU A 24 2.09 0.89 -15.42
C GLU A 24 2.34 -0.47 -14.74
N LYS A 25 3.55 -1.00 -14.93
CA LYS A 25 4.04 -2.19 -14.23
C LYS A 25 4.14 -1.95 -12.72
N ILE A 26 3.76 -2.95 -11.95
CA ILE A 26 3.64 -2.88 -10.49
C ILE A 26 4.79 -3.66 -9.85
N CYS A 27 5.40 -3.08 -8.81
CA CYS A 27 6.19 -3.82 -7.86
C CYS A 27 5.30 -4.25 -6.70
N TYR A 28 5.04 -5.53 -6.59
CA TYR A 28 4.35 -6.12 -5.45
C TYR A 28 5.36 -6.48 -4.37
N ILE A 29 5.06 -6.12 -3.11
CA ILE A 29 5.87 -6.53 -1.96
C ILE A 29 4.98 -7.31 -0.99
N ILE A 30 5.49 -8.44 -0.49
CA ILE A 30 4.80 -9.28 0.48
C ILE A 30 5.65 -9.30 1.74
N GLY A 31 5.17 -8.67 2.80
CA GLY A 31 5.83 -8.60 4.10
C GLY A 31 5.34 -9.66 5.09
N ALA A 32 5.81 -9.55 6.32
CA ALA A 32 5.61 -10.53 7.40
C ALA A 32 4.32 -10.35 8.22
N GLY A 33 3.59 -9.24 8.06
CA GLY A 33 2.34 -8.97 8.77
C GLY A 33 1.15 -9.80 8.25
N ASP A 34 -0.06 -9.32 8.51
CA ASP A 34 -1.26 -10.04 8.08
C ASP A 34 -1.42 -10.00 6.56
N VAL A 35 -1.32 -11.16 5.94
CA VAL A 35 -1.43 -11.32 4.49
C VAL A 35 -2.80 -11.90 4.14
N PRO A 36 -3.56 -11.28 3.22
CA PRO A 36 -4.82 -11.83 2.77
C PRO A 36 -4.60 -13.10 1.94
N VAL A 37 -4.77 -14.26 2.56
CA VAL A 37 -4.51 -15.58 1.94
C VAL A 37 -5.35 -15.84 0.68
N ARG A 38 -6.45 -15.12 0.49
CA ARG A 38 -7.35 -15.25 -0.66
C ARG A 38 -7.44 -13.94 -1.44
N THR A 39 -6.37 -13.56 -2.09
CA THR A 39 -6.43 -12.44 -3.05
C THR A 39 -6.86 -12.93 -4.43
N LYS A 40 -7.60 -12.10 -5.17
CA LYS A 40 -7.91 -12.30 -6.58
C LYS A 40 -6.91 -11.62 -7.51
N ILE A 41 -5.94 -10.89 -6.96
CA ILE A 41 -4.90 -10.24 -7.75
C ILE A 41 -3.98 -11.30 -8.31
N LYS A 42 -3.69 -11.19 -9.59
CA LYS A 42 -2.65 -11.96 -10.27
C LYS A 42 -1.65 -10.96 -10.85
N ALA A 43 -0.39 -11.15 -10.53
CA ALA A 43 0.67 -10.38 -11.14
C ALA A 43 0.82 -10.78 -12.62
N SER A 44 1.05 -9.79 -13.49
CA SER A 44 1.42 -10.00 -14.88
C SER A 44 2.92 -10.35 -15.00
N ASP A 45 3.36 -10.73 -16.20
CA ASP A 45 4.77 -11.01 -16.45
C ASP A 45 5.66 -9.74 -16.44
N GLU A 46 5.06 -8.55 -16.58
CA GLU A 46 5.76 -7.26 -16.50
C GLU A 46 5.91 -6.74 -15.07
N ASP A 47 5.13 -7.29 -14.13
CA ASP A 47 5.20 -6.93 -12.73
C ASP A 47 6.39 -7.62 -12.04
N TYR A 48 6.83 -7.09 -10.91
CA TYR A 48 7.89 -7.66 -10.09
C TYR A 48 7.38 -7.97 -8.69
N ILE A 49 7.69 -9.13 -8.16
CA ILE A 49 7.23 -9.57 -6.84
C ILE A 49 8.43 -9.75 -5.93
N ILE A 50 8.46 -9.01 -4.83
CA ILE A 50 9.48 -9.12 -3.78
C ILE A 50 8.82 -9.67 -2.51
N CYS A 51 9.40 -10.71 -1.93
CA CYS A 51 9.03 -11.20 -0.61
C CYS A 51 10.04 -10.69 0.41
N ALA A 52 9.57 -9.98 1.44
CA ALA A 52 10.39 -9.47 2.53
C ALA A 52 10.25 -10.37 3.77
N ASP A 53 11.37 -10.92 4.25
CA ASP A 53 11.47 -11.78 5.42
C ASP A 53 10.41 -12.91 5.43
N ARG A 54 9.61 -13.05 6.50
CA ARG A 54 8.55 -14.07 6.62
C ARG A 54 7.48 -14.01 5.54
N GLY A 55 7.38 -12.90 4.78
CA GLY A 55 6.53 -12.79 3.60
C GLY A 55 6.83 -13.86 2.53
N PHE A 56 8.02 -14.47 2.56
CA PHE A 56 8.36 -15.62 1.71
C PHE A 56 7.39 -16.81 1.85
N ALA A 57 6.75 -16.99 3.00
CA ALA A 57 5.72 -18.02 3.18
C ALA A 57 4.56 -17.89 2.18
N TYR A 58 4.37 -16.71 1.61
CA TYR A 58 3.31 -16.37 0.65
C TYR A 58 3.86 -16.11 -0.78
N HIS A 59 5.05 -16.63 -1.10
CA HIS A 59 5.78 -16.39 -2.36
C HIS A 59 4.99 -16.68 -3.64
N SER A 60 3.86 -17.39 -3.56
CA SER A 60 2.97 -17.70 -4.69
C SER A 60 1.60 -17.03 -4.60
N LEU A 61 1.41 -16.08 -3.68
CA LEU A 61 0.12 -15.42 -3.40
C LEU A 61 -0.51 -14.80 -4.66
N LEU A 62 0.31 -14.24 -5.54
CA LEU A 62 -0.12 -13.48 -6.72
C LEU A 62 -0.18 -14.32 -8.01
N GLY A 63 -0.30 -15.65 -7.87
CA GLY A 63 -0.49 -16.57 -8.99
C GLY A 63 0.78 -17.03 -9.69
N ARG A 64 1.94 -16.50 -9.31
CA ARG A 64 3.30 -16.96 -9.70
C ARG A 64 4.27 -16.79 -8.54
N LYS A 65 5.44 -17.41 -8.65
CA LYS A 65 6.51 -17.25 -7.64
C LYS A 65 7.03 -15.79 -7.62
N CYS A 66 7.52 -15.36 -6.46
CA CYS A 66 8.22 -14.08 -6.36
C CYS A 66 9.52 -14.08 -7.19
N ASP A 67 9.97 -12.89 -7.54
CA ASP A 67 11.18 -12.67 -8.36
C ASP A 67 12.41 -12.46 -7.49
N LEU A 68 12.22 -11.93 -6.26
CA LEU A 68 13.28 -11.65 -5.30
C LEU A 68 12.82 -11.94 -3.89
N VAL A 69 13.71 -12.47 -3.06
CA VAL A 69 13.50 -12.62 -1.63
C VAL A 69 14.53 -11.77 -0.88
N VAL A 70 14.09 -10.94 0.06
CA VAL A 70 14.92 -10.00 0.83
C VAL A 70 14.74 -10.27 2.32
N GLY A 71 15.80 -10.39 3.09
CA GLY A 71 15.72 -10.53 4.55
C GLY A 71 16.98 -11.07 5.18
N ASP A 72 17.02 -11.08 6.52
CA ASP A 72 18.08 -11.74 7.29
C ASP A 72 17.70 -13.18 7.66
N PHE A 73 16.42 -13.53 7.59
CA PHE A 73 15.85 -14.86 7.83
C PHE A 73 16.12 -15.43 9.21
N ASP A 74 16.49 -14.61 10.19
CA ASP A 74 16.76 -15.03 11.56
C ASP A 74 15.51 -15.64 12.21
N SER A 75 14.34 -15.04 11.96
CA SER A 75 13.04 -15.50 12.44
C SER A 75 12.51 -16.74 11.69
N TYR A 76 13.11 -17.12 10.59
CA TYR A 76 12.71 -18.28 9.78
C TYR A 76 13.40 -19.59 10.23
N GLY A 77 14.43 -19.48 11.10
CA GLY A 77 15.20 -20.62 11.63
C GLY A 77 16.18 -21.26 10.64
N LYS A 78 16.03 -20.99 9.34
CA LYS A 78 16.99 -21.34 8.26
C LYS A 78 16.76 -20.43 7.07
N THR A 79 17.80 -20.13 6.35
CA THR A 79 17.68 -19.41 5.07
C THR A 79 16.85 -20.24 4.09
N PRO A 80 15.80 -19.69 3.48
CA PRO A 80 15.03 -20.40 2.45
C PRO A 80 15.92 -20.72 1.25
N GLU A 81 15.64 -21.83 0.57
CA GLU A 81 16.27 -22.14 -0.70
C GLU A 81 15.51 -21.44 -1.83
N PHE A 82 16.06 -20.36 -2.36
CA PHE A 82 15.50 -19.61 -3.46
C PHE A 82 16.61 -19.06 -4.37
N GLU A 83 16.38 -19.04 -5.67
CA GLU A 83 17.43 -18.72 -6.66
C GLU A 83 17.91 -17.26 -6.56
N ASN A 84 16.98 -16.31 -6.36
CA ASN A 84 17.27 -14.88 -6.32
C ASN A 84 17.00 -14.30 -4.93
N MET A 85 18.04 -14.18 -4.11
CA MET A 85 17.95 -13.73 -2.73
C MET A 85 18.91 -12.60 -2.45
N LEU A 86 18.43 -11.62 -1.71
CA LEU A 86 19.24 -10.59 -1.06
C LEU A 86 19.27 -10.88 0.44
N VAL A 87 20.33 -11.59 0.86
CA VAL A 87 20.54 -11.89 2.29
C VAL A 87 21.15 -10.68 2.97
N LEU A 88 20.51 -10.19 4.01
CA LEU A 88 20.89 -9.00 4.74
C LEU A 88 21.54 -9.35 6.08
N PRO A 89 22.45 -8.52 6.61
CA PRO A 89 22.90 -8.67 7.98
C PRO A 89 21.75 -8.40 8.95
N CYS A 90 21.75 -9.09 10.10
CA CYS A 90 20.77 -8.82 11.17
C CYS A 90 20.94 -7.41 11.76
N ASP A 91 22.19 -6.93 11.84
CA ASP A 91 22.53 -5.58 12.31
C ASP A 91 22.56 -4.61 11.11
N LYS A 92 21.42 -3.97 10.85
CA LYS A 92 21.21 -3.02 9.74
C LYS A 92 20.29 -1.88 10.21
N ASP A 93 20.48 -0.71 9.62
CA ASP A 93 19.70 0.50 9.95
C ASP A 93 18.29 0.51 9.32
N ASP A 94 18.08 -0.22 8.23
CA ASP A 94 16.84 -0.24 7.46
C ASP A 94 16.02 -1.52 7.70
N THR A 95 14.69 -1.41 7.62
CA THR A 95 13.80 -2.58 7.65
C THR A 95 13.84 -3.34 6.32
N ASP A 96 13.57 -4.65 6.34
CA ASP A 96 13.48 -5.47 5.12
C ASP A 96 12.45 -4.93 4.14
N MET A 97 11.34 -4.39 4.64
CA MET A 97 10.30 -3.75 3.82
C MET A 97 10.83 -2.52 3.08
N LYS A 98 11.62 -1.65 3.75
CA LYS A 98 12.22 -0.49 3.11
C LYS A 98 13.22 -0.91 2.05
N ILE A 99 14.07 -1.89 2.34
CA ILE A 99 15.04 -2.42 1.38
C ILE A 99 14.33 -3.03 0.17
N ALA A 100 13.23 -3.76 0.37
CA ALA A 100 12.41 -4.28 -0.73
C ALA A 100 11.84 -3.17 -1.62
N VAL A 101 11.38 -2.05 -1.03
CA VAL A 101 10.95 -0.86 -1.78
C VAL A 101 12.11 -0.26 -2.59
N ASP A 102 13.29 -0.12 -1.97
CA ASP A 102 14.48 0.44 -2.63
C ASP A 102 14.92 -0.41 -3.82
N GLU A 103 14.86 -1.75 -3.70
CA GLU A 103 15.15 -2.65 -4.83
C GLU A 103 14.16 -2.45 -5.98
N GLY A 104 12.86 -2.34 -5.69
CA GLY A 104 11.84 -2.02 -6.70
C GLY A 104 12.10 -0.66 -7.37
N LEU A 105 12.49 0.36 -6.60
CA LEU A 105 12.84 1.70 -7.13
C LEU A 105 14.07 1.66 -8.03
N LYS A 106 15.13 0.91 -7.65
CA LYS A 106 16.35 0.69 -8.47
C LYS A 106 16.02 0.04 -9.81
N LEU A 107 15.05 -0.89 -9.83
CA LEU A 107 14.55 -1.55 -11.03
C LEU A 107 13.64 -0.65 -11.88
N GLY A 108 13.38 0.58 -11.43
CA GLY A 108 12.60 1.58 -12.16
C GLY A 108 11.10 1.51 -11.93
N TYR A 109 10.62 0.71 -10.98
CA TYR A 109 9.22 0.71 -10.59
C TYR A 109 8.86 2.01 -9.85
N ARG A 110 7.66 2.52 -10.13
CA ARG A 110 7.11 3.73 -9.49
C ARG A 110 5.74 3.50 -8.86
N ARG A 111 5.24 2.27 -8.97
CA ARG A 111 3.97 1.86 -8.39
C ARG A 111 4.18 0.62 -7.52
N PHE A 112 3.85 0.75 -6.24
CA PHE A 112 4.03 -0.29 -5.24
C PHE A 112 2.69 -0.73 -4.68
N VAL A 113 2.48 -2.05 -4.59
CA VAL A 113 1.35 -2.66 -3.88
C VAL A 113 1.91 -3.62 -2.85
N ILE A 114 1.63 -3.36 -1.58
CA ILE A 114 2.28 -4.02 -0.45
C ILE A 114 1.24 -4.77 0.37
N PHE A 115 1.46 -6.06 0.55
CA PHE A 115 0.71 -6.96 1.41
C PHE A 115 1.53 -7.27 2.66
N GLY A 116 0.87 -7.63 3.77
CA GLY A 116 1.57 -7.99 5.01
C GLY A 116 2.41 -6.85 5.60
N ALA A 117 1.98 -5.59 5.32
CA ALA A 117 2.60 -4.40 5.90
C ALA A 117 2.00 -4.00 7.24
N LEU A 118 0.77 -4.43 7.51
CA LEU A 118 -0.01 -4.06 8.69
C LEU A 118 -0.47 -5.31 9.44
N GLY A 119 -0.81 -5.13 10.72
CA GLY A 119 -1.21 -6.23 11.61
C GLY A 119 -0.05 -7.10 12.05
N GLY A 120 -0.38 -8.30 12.58
CA GLY A 120 0.58 -9.18 13.21
C GLY A 120 0.89 -8.77 14.65
N GLU A 121 2.01 -9.27 15.19
CA GLU A 121 2.41 -9.05 16.61
C GLU A 121 3.20 -7.73 16.82
N ARG A 122 3.60 -7.05 15.73
CA ARG A 122 4.52 -5.90 15.76
C ARG A 122 3.83 -4.62 15.27
N ASP A 123 3.16 -3.91 16.17
CA ASP A 123 2.52 -2.62 15.85
C ASP A 123 3.52 -1.56 15.39
N ASP A 124 4.76 -1.58 15.91
CA ASP A 124 5.84 -0.70 15.48
C ASP A 124 6.17 -0.85 13.99
N HIS A 125 6.16 -2.07 13.45
CA HIS A 125 6.32 -2.30 12.01
C HIS A 125 5.14 -1.76 11.20
N SER A 126 3.91 -1.84 11.72
CA SER A 126 2.74 -1.24 11.07
C SER A 126 2.88 0.27 10.96
N VAL A 127 3.34 0.94 12.01
CA VAL A 127 3.63 2.39 12.01
C VAL A 127 4.75 2.73 11.02
N ALA A 128 5.85 1.97 11.04
CA ALA A 128 6.98 2.15 10.11
C ALA A 128 6.54 1.99 8.64
N ASN A 129 5.69 1.02 8.33
CA ASN A 129 5.18 0.78 6.98
C ASN A 129 4.20 1.87 6.51
N ILE A 130 3.43 2.49 7.42
CA ILE A 130 2.64 3.68 7.08
C ILE A 130 3.58 4.85 6.75
N ALA A 131 4.64 5.06 7.55
CA ALA A 131 5.65 6.09 7.27
C ALA A 131 6.39 5.84 5.95
N LEU A 132 6.62 4.56 5.59
CA LEU A 132 7.22 4.16 4.32
C LEU A 132 6.42 4.64 3.10
N LEU A 133 5.09 4.78 3.20
CA LEU A 133 4.29 5.41 2.15
C LEU A 133 4.73 6.84 1.86
N SER A 134 5.07 7.62 2.90
CA SER A 134 5.59 8.98 2.73
C SER A 134 6.93 8.98 2.02
N TYR A 135 7.82 8.03 2.35
CA TYR A 135 9.11 7.84 1.67
C TYR A 135 8.91 7.52 0.18
N ILE A 136 8.06 6.54 -0.15
CA ILE A 136 7.73 6.18 -1.54
C ILE A 136 7.26 7.41 -2.33
N CYS A 137 6.33 8.19 -1.76
CA CYS A 137 5.81 9.40 -2.38
C CYS A 137 6.87 10.48 -2.56
N SER A 138 7.82 10.64 -1.62
CA SER A 138 8.90 11.62 -1.71
C SER A 138 9.85 11.38 -2.89
N LEU A 139 9.87 10.16 -3.41
CA LEU A 139 10.67 9.74 -4.56
C LEU A 139 9.86 9.73 -5.87
N GLY A 140 8.69 10.40 -5.90
CA GLY A 140 7.82 10.48 -7.08
C GLY A 140 7.17 9.16 -7.45
N ALA A 141 7.05 8.23 -6.49
CA ALA A 141 6.38 6.96 -6.66
C ALA A 141 5.05 6.94 -5.89
N ARG A 142 4.25 5.90 -6.08
CA ARG A 142 2.97 5.69 -5.40
C ARG A 142 2.97 4.37 -4.64
N GLY A 143 2.46 4.40 -3.42
CA GLY A 143 2.38 3.24 -2.54
C GLY A 143 0.93 2.92 -2.17
N THR A 144 0.61 1.63 -2.13
CA THR A 144 -0.67 1.14 -1.65
C THR A 144 -0.43 -0.04 -0.71
N LEU A 145 -0.87 0.07 0.55
CA LEU A 145 -0.90 -1.07 1.47
C LEU A 145 -2.30 -1.69 1.42
N ILE A 146 -2.34 -3.01 1.39
CA ILE A 146 -3.58 -3.78 1.42
C ILE A 146 -3.58 -4.62 2.69
N HIS A 147 -4.58 -4.39 3.54
CA HIS A 147 -4.77 -5.11 4.79
C HIS A 147 -6.24 -5.47 4.97
N GLU A 148 -6.54 -6.76 4.98
CA GLU A 148 -7.94 -7.24 4.95
C GLU A 148 -8.73 -6.58 3.81
N ASN A 149 -9.86 -5.93 4.14
CA ASN A 149 -10.67 -5.15 3.19
C ASN A 149 -10.32 -3.66 3.16
N LYS A 150 -9.21 -3.24 3.76
CA LYS A 150 -8.78 -1.85 3.85
C LYS A 150 -7.66 -1.57 2.86
N ILE A 151 -7.71 -0.38 2.29
CA ILE A 151 -6.75 0.13 1.35
C ILE A 151 -6.20 1.44 1.91
N PHE A 152 -4.88 1.53 1.95
CA PHE A 152 -4.13 2.72 2.30
C PHE A 152 -3.33 3.11 1.06
N THR A 153 -3.81 4.04 0.27
CA THR A 153 -3.10 4.49 -0.93
C THR A 153 -2.52 5.87 -0.73
N ALA A 154 -1.30 6.09 -1.18
CA ALA A 154 -0.61 7.35 -1.04
C ALA A 154 -0.06 7.87 -2.36
N PHE A 155 -0.10 9.18 -2.52
CA PHE A 155 0.39 9.91 -3.70
C PHE A 155 0.88 11.31 -3.30
N SER A 156 1.66 11.94 -4.19
CA SER A 156 2.13 13.32 -4.05
C SER A 156 1.74 14.16 -5.26
N ASP A 157 1.54 15.46 -5.03
CA ASP A 157 1.43 16.50 -6.06
C ASP A 157 0.57 16.08 -7.26
N GLY A 158 -0.71 15.78 -7.03
CA GLY A 158 -1.59 15.26 -8.07
C GLY A 158 -2.95 14.87 -7.57
N GLU A 159 -3.57 13.88 -8.22
CA GLU A 159 -4.92 13.44 -7.88
C GLU A 159 -5.09 11.92 -7.99
N ILE A 160 -6.15 11.43 -7.36
CA ILE A 160 -6.69 10.09 -7.56
C ILE A 160 -8.19 10.15 -7.77
N THR A 161 -8.71 9.23 -8.57
CA THR A 161 -10.14 9.02 -8.78
C THR A 161 -10.53 7.64 -8.27
N LEU A 162 -11.53 7.58 -7.41
CA LEU A 162 -12.07 6.34 -6.84
C LEU A 162 -13.46 6.08 -7.41
N SER A 163 -13.74 4.80 -7.71
CA SER A 163 -14.99 4.38 -8.33
C SER A 163 -16.22 4.72 -7.48
N ALA A 164 -17.33 5.08 -8.14
CA ALA A 164 -18.65 5.24 -7.55
C ALA A 164 -19.21 3.96 -6.86
N GLU A 165 -18.61 2.79 -7.13
CA GLU A 165 -18.99 1.53 -6.49
C GLU A 165 -18.48 1.43 -5.03
N ASN A 166 -17.51 2.28 -4.63
CA ASN A 166 -17.00 2.31 -3.25
C ASN A 166 -18.08 2.79 -2.28
N LYS A 167 -18.06 2.25 -1.07
CA LYS A 167 -19.07 2.53 -0.04
C LYS A 167 -18.45 2.69 1.34
N GLY A 168 -19.18 3.35 2.24
CA GLY A 168 -18.78 3.52 3.63
C GLY A 168 -17.81 4.68 3.82
N TYR A 169 -16.94 4.56 4.81
CA TYR A 169 -16.04 5.64 5.21
C TYR A 169 -14.79 5.71 4.35
N ILE A 170 -14.34 6.95 4.15
CA ILE A 170 -13.06 7.29 3.55
C ILE A 170 -12.39 8.36 4.40
N SER A 171 -11.09 8.26 4.61
CA SER A 171 -10.31 9.23 5.36
C SER A 171 -9.11 9.68 4.54
N VAL A 172 -8.76 10.95 4.67
CA VAL A 172 -7.62 11.58 3.98
C VAL A 172 -6.67 12.19 5.02
N PHE A 173 -5.41 11.81 4.96
CA PHE A 173 -4.37 12.27 5.87
C PHE A 173 -3.24 12.94 5.09
N SER A 174 -2.65 13.99 5.65
CA SER A 174 -1.33 14.45 5.21
C SER A 174 -0.25 13.46 5.67
N LEU A 175 0.68 13.12 4.81
CA LEU A 175 1.90 12.36 5.11
C LEU A 175 3.17 13.24 5.19
N CYS A 176 2.99 14.54 5.29
CA CYS A 176 4.04 15.55 5.57
C CYS A 176 3.47 16.59 6.54
N ASP A 177 4.29 17.49 7.02
CA ASP A 177 3.88 18.51 8.01
C ASP A 177 2.61 19.22 7.58
N GLU A 178 2.55 19.61 6.30
CA GLU A 178 1.38 20.23 5.69
C GLU A 178 1.25 19.84 4.21
N SER A 179 0.01 19.54 3.78
CA SER A 179 -0.38 19.35 2.39
C SER A 179 -1.32 20.47 1.98
N GLU A 180 -0.92 21.25 0.96
CA GLU A 180 -1.58 22.47 0.53
C GLU A 180 -2.47 22.24 -0.70
N GLY A 181 -3.57 22.99 -0.79
CA GLY A 181 -4.47 22.94 -1.94
C GLY A 181 -5.21 21.61 -2.08
N VAL A 182 -5.60 21.02 -0.95
CA VAL A 182 -6.35 19.77 -0.92
C VAL A 182 -7.80 20.03 -1.32
N CYS A 183 -8.24 19.30 -2.32
CA CYS A 183 -9.64 19.31 -2.77
C CYS A 183 -10.21 17.89 -2.78
N ASN A 184 -11.52 17.77 -2.52
CA ASN A 184 -12.25 16.55 -2.79
C ASN A 184 -13.62 16.83 -3.42
N ARG A 185 -14.09 15.91 -4.27
CA ARG A 185 -15.42 15.91 -4.90
C ARG A 185 -15.99 14.49 -4.86
N GLY A 186 -17.30 14.35 -4.97
CA GLY A 186 -17.96 13.03 -4.95
C GLY A 186 -17.99 12.38 -3.56
N LEU A 187 -17.74 13.16 -2.51
CA LEU A 187 -17.82 12.74 -1.12
C LEU A 187 -18.83 13.61 -0.35
N LYS A 188 -19.32 13.10 0.77
CA LYS A 188 -20.34 13.76 1.62
C LYS A 188 -19.87 15.12 2.11
N TYR A 189 -18.64 15.21 2.60
CA TYR A 189 -18.04 16.47 3.08
C TYR A 189 -17.02 16.93 2.04
N LYS A 190 -17.33 18.04 1.38
CA LYS A 190 -16.49 18.64 0.34
C LYS A 190 -15.34 19.43 0.97
N ALA A 191 -14.22 19.42 0.32
CA ALA A 191 -13.05 20.25 0.63
C ALA A 191 -12.63 21.01 -0.63
N GLU A 192 -12.40 22.31 -0.51
CA GLU A 192 -11.97 23.16 -1.60
C GLU A 192 -10.77 24.00 -1.15
N ASP A 193 -9.59 23.70 -1.70
CA ASP A 193 -8.35 24.42 -1.49
C ASP A 193 -7.94 24.57 -0.01
N ILE A 194 -8.10 23.49 0.77
CA ILE A 194 -7.74 23.49 2.19
C ILE A 194 -6.31 22.99 2.41
N ALA A 195 -5.76 23.31 3.57
CA ALA A 195 -4.54 22.68 4.07
C ALA A 195 -4.89 21.51 5.00
N LEU A 196 -4.21 20.38 4.83
CA LEU A 196 -4.23 19.26 5.78
C LEU A 196 -2.86 19.18 6.46
N ARG A 197 -2.87 19.08 7.78
CA ARG A 197 -1.66 18.91 8.58
C ARG A 197 -1.60 17.50 9.15
N PHE A 198 -0.37 16.97 9.29
CA PHE A 198 -0.14 15.66 9.89
C PHE A 198 -0.62 15.58 11.35
N ASP A 199 -0.38 16.66 12.11
CA ASP A 199 -0.73 16.77 13.54
C ASP A 199 -2.20 17.14 13.81
N THR A 200 -2.98 17.42 12.76
CA THR A 200 -4.38 17.85 12.88
C THR A 200 -5.23 17.11 11.84
N PRO A 201 -5.59 15.83 12.08
CA PRO A 201 -6.20 14.96 11.07
C PRO A 201 -7.70 15.23 10.89
N ILE A 202 -8.08 16.38 10.35
CA ILE A 202 -9.47 16.78 10.10
C ILE A 202 -10.13 16.03 8.94
N GLY A 203 -9.37 15.31 8.11
CA GLY A 203 -9.86 14.57 6.94
C GLY A 203 -10.42 13.17 7.25
N VAL A 204 -10.72 12.88 8.53
CA VAL A 204 -11.20 11.57 8.97
C VAL A 204 -12.71 11.44 8.82
N SER A 205 -13.18 10.22 8.48
CA SER A 205 -14.61 9.84 8.47
C SER A 205 -15.48 10.62 7.49
N ASN A 206 -14.98 10.93 6.31
CA ASN A 206 -15.82 11.28 5.17
C ASN A 206 -16.53 10.02 4.64
N GLU A 207 -17.48 10.15 3.74
CA GLU A 207 -18.29 9.05 3.24
C GLU A 207 -18.42 9.08 1.71
N PHE A 208 -18.41 7.91 1.09
CA PHE A 208 -18.80 7.75 -0.32
C PHE A 208 -20.31 7.94 -0.46
N ILE A 209 -20.73 8.66 -1.51
CA ILE A 209 -22.15 8.99 -1.79
C ILE A 209 -22.68 8.34 -3.07
N GLY A 210 -21.96 7.36 -3.63
CA GLY A 210 -22.36 6.68 -4.87
C GLY A 210 -21.94 7.42 -6.14
N GLU A 211 -21.04 8.39 -6.02
CA GLU A 211 -20.42 9.13 -7.12
C GLU A 211 -18.92 8.80 -7.21
N GLU A 212 -18.29 9.07 -8.37
CA GLU A 212 -16.82 9.02 -8.45
C GLU A 212 -16.23 10.05 -7.48
N ALA A 213 -15.35 9.59 -6.59
CA ALA A 213 -14.67 10.47 -5.65
C ALA A 213 -13.31 10.90 -6.24
N HIS A 214 -13.10 12.22 -6.34
CA HIS A 214 -11.85 12.82 -6.78
C HIS A 214 -11.18 13.47 -5.57
N ILE A 215 -9.90 13.14 -5.34
CA ILE A 215 -9.11 13.71 -4.26
C ILE A 215 -7.80 14.21 -4.87
N SER A 216 -7.49 15.47 -4.66
CA SER A 216 -6.29 16.11 -5.21
C SER A 216 -5.53 16.90 -4.16
N VAL A 217 -4.25 17.13 -4.41
CA VAL A 217 -3.36 17.99 -3.64
C VAL A 217 -2.43 18.75 -4.59
N LYS A 218 -2.28 20.05 -4.37
CA LYS A 218 -1.40 20.89 -5.18
C LYS A 218 0.07 20.70 -4.79
N LYS A 219 0.33 20.61 -3.48
CA LYS A 219 1.68 20.43 -2.93
C LYS A 219 1.60 19.61 -1.65
N GLY A 220 2.39 18.55 -1.58
CA GLY A 220 2.47 17.68 -0.42
C GLY A 220 2.13 16.23 -0.73
N ARG A 221 1.89 15.45 0.30
CA ARG A 221 1.66 14.01 0.21
C ARG A 221 0.40 13.64 0.98
N LEU A 222 -0.49 12.94 0.32
CA LEU A 222 -1.73 12.44 0.94
C LEU A 222 -1.72 10.93 1.04
N MET A 223 -2.30 10.44 2.12
CA MET A 223 -2.74 9.05 2.25
C MET A 223 -4.26 9.02 2.33
N VAL A 224 -4.87 8.18 1.51
CA VAL A 224 -6.31 7.93 1.50
C VAL A 224 -6.56 6.52 2.00
N VAL A 225 -7.43 6.40 3.01
CA VAL A 225 -7.79 5.13 3.66
C VAL A 225 -9.27 4.88 3.46
N TYR A 226 -9.62 3.72 2.92
CA TYR A 226 -11.02 3.35 2.69
C TYR A 226 -11.21 1.82 2.69
N ASN A 227 -12.46 1.39 2.83
CA ASN A 227 -12.83 -0.01 2.70
C ASN A 227 -13.21 -0.32 1.25
N GLN A 228 -12.87 -1.54 0.82
CA GLN A 228 -13.28 -2.08 -0.47
C GLN A 228 -14.66 -2.76 -0.38
#